data_b5d4f12776cfba621c52c1814e64d8b5
#
_entry.id   b5d4f12776cfba621c52c1814e64d8b5
#
_cell.length_a   1.000
_cell.length_b   1.000
_cell.length_c   1.000
_cell.angle_alpha   90.00
_cell.angle_beta   90.00
_cell.angle_gamma   90.00
#
_symmetry.space_group_name_H-M   'P 1'
#
loop_
_entity.id
_entity.type
_entity.pdbx_description
1 polymer ?
#
loop_
_entity_poly.entity_id
_entity_poly.type
_entity_poly.pdbx_seq_one_letter_code
_entity_poly.pdbx_strand_id
1 'polypeptide(L)'
;MSILHCGRFRLSLDRPLLMGIVNLTPDSFSSDGLSNDVERAVAHARHQLDAGADILDIGAESSRPGAIPTQADEELRRLLPVLHRVADWGVPVSVDTYKPIVMREAIAAGASLFNDITGLRDQASMDLVRDSDCAVCVMHMQGEPGGMQQAPRYENVVAEVRDYLLDRVDACLQAGIARERVILDPGFGFGKTLDHNLALFRALTALGEVGYPLLVGVSRKTMLGAITGRAVDGRLSASVAAAMLAAQKGAKILRVHDVAATRDALKVMAAIEQGAFCE
;
A
#
# COMPACT_ATOMS: atom_id res chain seq x y z
N MET A 1 13.31 10.18 -16.15
CA MET A 1 13.31 9.34 -14.94
C MET A 1 12.34 9.93 -13.95
N SER A 2 11.32 9.21 -13.56
CA SER A 2 10.40 9.65 -12.51
C SER A 2 10.94 9.17 -11.16
N ILE A 3 11.02 10.08 -10.18
CA ILE A 3 11.56 9.83 -8.84
C ILE A 3 10.47 10.09 -7.82
N LEU A 4 10.26 9.16 -6.90
CA LEU A 4 9.40 9.35 -5.73
C LEU A 4 10.26 9.89 -4.58
N HIS A 5 9.86 11.00 -4.00
CA HIS A 5 10.44 11.54 -2.77
C HIS A 5 9.70 10.95 -1.56
N CYS A 6 10.42 10.25 -0.71
CA CYS A 6 9.88 9.47 0.39
C CYS A 6 10.74 9.71 1.64
N GLY A 7 10.45 10.76 2.42
CA GLY A 7 11.31 11.23 3.48
C GLY A 7 12.71 11.57 2.96
N ARG A 8 13.74 11.01 3.59
CA ARG A 8 15.15 11.13 3.16
C ARG A 8 15.49 10.36 1.88
N PHE A 9 14.60 9.51 1.39
CA PHE A 9 14.85 8.63 0.25
C PHE A 9 14.37 9.23 -1.08
N ARG A 10 15.07 8.86 -2.15
CA ARG A 10 14.74 9.18 -3.54
C ARG A 10 14.69 7.89 -4.32
N LEU A 11 13.48 7.41 -4.61
CA LEU A 11 13.26 6.11 -5.24
C LEU A 11 13.06 6.29 -6.74
N SER A 12 13.90 5.63 -7.56
CA SER A 12 13.64 5.55 -9.01
C SER A 12 12.41 4.68 -9.27
N LEU A 13 11.54 5.15 -10.17
CA LEU A 13 10.35 4.44 -10.64
C LEU A 13 10.57 3.84 -12.04
N ASP A 14 11.82 3.66 -12.46
CA ASP A 14 12.16 3.07 -13.76
C ASP A 14 11.80 1.57 -13.81
N ARG A 15 11.77 0.91 -12.66
CA ARG A 15 11.20 -0.43 -12.46
C ARG A 15 10.09 -0.43 -11.43
N PRO A 16 9.22 -1.44 -11.40
CA PRO A 16 8.27 -1.62 -10.30
C PRO A 16 9.01 -1.83 -8.97
N LEU A 17 8.56 -1.11 -7.93
CA LEU A 17 9.03 -1.26 -6.55
C LEU A 17 8.14 -2.26 -5.81
N LEU A 18 8.74 -3.05 -4.91
CA LEU A 18 8.03 -3.97 -4.03
C LEU A 18 7.85 -3.36 -2.64
N MET A 19 6.60 -3.19 -2.23
CA MET A 19 6.21 -2.77 -0.90
C MET A 19 5.78 -4.01 -0.11
N GLY A 20 6.65 -4.44 0.81
CA GLY A 20 6.43 -5.63 1.63
C GLY A 20 5.52 -5.34 2.82
N ILE A 21 4.44 -6.11 2.97
CA ILE A 21 3.44 -5.94 4.03
C ILE A 21 3.94 -6.53 5.35
N VAL A 22 3.85 -5.73 6.41
CA VAL A 22 4.14 -6.12 7.79
C VAL A 22 2.92 -5.81 8.67
N ASN A 23 2.01 -6.77 8.83
CA ASN A 23 0.79 -6.59 9.62
C ASN A 23 1.06 -6.89 11.10
N LEU A 24 0.68 -5.94 11.97
CA LEU A 24 0.78 -6.04 13.43
C LEU A 24 -0.58 -6.33 14.09
N THR A 25 -1.52 -6.92 13.33
CA THR A 25 -2.84 -7.26 13.86
C THR A 25 -2.78 -8.56 14.67
N PRO A 26 -3.66 -8.74 15.69
CA PRO A 26 -3.67 -9.94 16.54
C PRO A 26 -3.74 -11.26 15.76
N ASP A 27 -4.46 -11.26 14.62
CA ASP A 27 -4.59 -12.45 13.75
C ASP A 27 -3.28 -12.82 13.05
N SER A 28 -2.32 -11.89 13.00
CA SER A 28 -1.04 -12.11 12.30
C SER A 28 0.03 -12.68 13.23
N PHE A 29 -0.08 -12.43 14.56
CA PHE A 29 0.93 -12.79 15.56
C PHE A 29 0.24 -13.20 16.88
N SER A 30 -0.56 -14.26 16.91
CA SER A 30 -1.30 -14.65 18.11
C SER A 30 -0.42 -15.36 19.15
N SER A 31 -0.47 -14.94 20.41
CA SER A 31 -0.62 -15.60 21.69
C SER A 31 0.43 -15.44 22.81
N ASP A 32 1.67 -14.97 22.58
CA ASP A 32 2.70 -15.10 23.65
C ASP A 32 3.22 -13.78 24.26
N GLY A 33 2.41 -12.72 24.23
CA GLY A 33 2.75 -11.41 24.85
C GLY A 33 3.44 -10.42 23.89
N LEU A 34 3.30 -9.11 24.20
CA LEU A 34 3.71 -7.98 23.34
C LEU A 34 5.16 -8.00 22.88
N SER A 35 6.09 -8.44 23.74
CA SER A 35 7.52 -8.46 23.41
C SER A 35 7.83 -9.49 22.32
N ASN A 36 7.19 -10.64 22.37
CA ASN A 36 7.35 -11.67 21.36
C ASN A 36 6.71 -11.26 20.02
N ASP A 37 5.62 -10.51 20.05
CA ASP A 37 4.97 -9.97 18.85
C ASP A 37 5.84 -8.94 18.14
N VAL A 38 6.56 -8.08 18.88
CA VAL A 38 7.51 -7.10 18.32
C VAL A 38 8.69 -7.81 17.66
N GLU A 39 9.32 -8.78 18.32
CA GLU A 39 10.46 -9.54 17.74
C GLU A 39 10.04 -10.32 16.48
N ARG A 40 8.86 -10.93 16.47
CA ARG A 40 8.32 -11.61 15.29
C ARG A 40 8.04 -10.63 14.15
N ALA A 41 7.47 -9.46 14.45
CA ALA A 41 7.21 -8.42 13.46
C ALA A 41 8.51 -7.87 12.85
N VAL A 42 9.51 -7.62 13.69
CA VAL A 42 10.85 -7.17 13.25
C VAL A 42 11.53 -8.24 12.40
N ALA A 43 11.46 -9.52 12.82
CA ALA A 43 11.99 -10.64 12.03
C ALA A 43 11.27 -10.78 10.69
N HIS A 44 9.94 -10.61 10.66
CA HIS A 44 9.17 -10.62 9.42
C HIS A 44 9.53 -9.44 8.51
N ALA A 45 9.66 -8.22 9.07
CA ALA A 45 10.13 -7.06 8.31
C ALA A 45 11.53 -7.30 7.71
N ARG A 46 12.44 -7.92 8.45
CA ARG A 46 13.76 -8.31 7.96
C ARG A 46 13.65 -9.32 6.82
N HIS A 47 12.82 -10.34 6.99
CA HIS A 47 12.58 -11.33 5.94
C HIS A 47 12.04 -10.68 4.65
N GLN A 48 11.10 -9.73 4.74
CA GLN A 48 10.62 -8.98 3.57
C GLN A 48 11.74 -8.19 2.90
N LEU A 49 12.59 -7.54 3.68
CA LEU A 49 13.73 -6.78 3.17
C LEU A 49 14.76 -7.69 2.48
N ASP A 50 15.14 -8.79 3.11
CA ASP A 50 16.09 -9.78 2.58
C ASP A 50 15.54 -10.45 1.31
N ALA A 51 14.22 -10.63 1.21
CA ALA A 51 13.51 -11.05 0.02
C ALA A 51 13.50 -9.99 -1.09
N GLY A 52 13.91 -8.77 -0.77
CA GLY A 52 14.09 -7.65 -1.71
C GLY A 52 12.91 -6.68 -1.76
N ALA A 53 12.22 -6.44 -0.67
CA ALA A 53 11.32 -5.30 -0.58
C ALA A 53 12.11 -3.99 -0.71
N ASP A 54 11.57 -3.06 -1.48
CA ASP A 54 12.11 -1.70 -1.65
C ASP A 54 11.52 -0.74 -0.59
N ILE A 55 10.35 -1.07 -0.07
CA ILE A 55 9.60 -0.32 0.96
C ILE A 55 9.02 -1.35 1.93
N LEU A 56 9.08 -1.08 3.23
CA LEU A 56 8.32 -1.84 4.24
C LEU A 56 7.04 -1.07 4.57
N ASP A 57 5.89 -1.76 4.59
CA ASP A 57 4.59 -1.15 4.91
C ASP A 57 4.02 -1.78 6.17
N ILE A 58 4.01 -1.01 7.26
CA ILE A 58 3.65 -1.48 8.59
C ILE A 58 2.24 -1.01 8.94
N GLY A 59 1.33 -1.95 9.19
CA GLY A 59 -0.05 -1.68 9.58
C GLY A 59 -0.42 -2.34 10.91
N ALA A 60 -0.93 -1.56 11.86
CA ALA A 60 -1.36 -2.04 13.16
C ALA A 60 -2.88 -2.11 13.34
N GLU A 61 -3.61 -1.67 12.34
CA GLU A 61 -5.08 -1.79 12.22
C GLU A 61 -5.44 -2.66 11.01
N SER A 62 -6.51 -3.44 11.15
CA SER A 62 -7.06 -4.20 10.02
C SER A 62 -7.97 -3.32 9.19
N SER A 63 -7.64 -3.10 7.93
CA SER A 63 -8.48 -2.42 6.94
C SER A 63 -9.41 -3.38 6.17
N ARG A 64 -9.54 -4.64 6.61
CA ARG A 64 -10.43 -5.63 5.98
C ARG A 64 -11.88 -5.22 6.17
N PRO A 65 -12.77 -5.56 5.20
CA PRO A 65 -14.21 -5.31 5.35
C PRO A 65 -14.76 -5.89 6.64
N GLY A 66 -15.49 -5.07 7.42
CA GLY A 66 -16.09 -5.50 8.68
C GLY A 66 -15.14 -5.53 9.88
N ALA A 67 -13.89 -5.12 9.73
CA ALA A 67 -12.98 -4.99 10.86
C ALA A 67 -13.46 -3.88 11.82
N ILE A 68 -13.31 -4.12 13.11
CA ILE A 68 -13.57 -3.11 14.15
C ILE A 68 -12.38 -2.14 14.16
N PRO A 69 -12.59 -0.82 14.07
CA PRO A 69 -11.52 0.15 14.15
C PRO A 69 -10.72 0.01 15.45
N THR A 70 -9.40 -0.02 15.31
CA THR A 70 -8.47 -0.03 16.46
C THR A 70 -8.40 1.37 17.05
N GLN A 71 -8.42 1.50 18.38
CA GLN A 71 -8.19 2.79 19.03
C GLN A 71 -6.75 3.27 18.79
N ALA A 72 -6.54 4.59 18.67
CA ALA A 72 -5.24 5.16 18.32
C ALA A 72 -4.13 4.76 19.29
N ASP A 73 -4.41 4.72 20.60
CA ASP A 73 -3.43 4.32 21.62
C ASP A 73 -2.98 2.86 21.45
N GLU A 74 -3.90 1.97 21.08
CA GLU A 74 -3.59 0.58 20.83
C GLU A 74 -2.82 0.41 19.51
N GLU A 75 -3.16 1.20 18.49
CA GLU A 75 -2.41 1.23 17.24
C GLU A 75 -0.97 1.69 17.48
N LEU A 76 -0.77 2.78 18.21
CA LEU A 76 0.56 3.27 18.61
C LEU A 76 1.35 2.26 19.44
N ARG A 77 0.69 1.60 20.38
CA ARG A 77 1.31 0.58 21.25
C ARG A 77 1.88 -0.58 20.43
N ARG A 78 1.25 -0.96 19.32
CA ARG A 78 1.74 -2.01 18.42
C ARG A 78 2.78 -1.48 17.45
N LEU A 79 2.56 -0.29 16.89
CA LEU A 79 3.33 0.28 15.79
C LEU A 79 4.71 0.76 16.23
N LEU A 80 4.78 1.62 17.25
CA LEU A 80 6.01 2.36 17.62
C LEU A 80 7.19 1.45 17.97
N PRO A 81 7.02 0.37 18.76
CA PRO A 81 8.14 -0.51 19.07
C PRO A 81 8.79 -1.16 17.84
N VAL A 82 7.98 -1.48 16.82
CA VAL A 82 8.48 -2.06 15.57
C VAL A 82 9.11 -0.96 14.70
N LEU A 83 8.42 0.18 14.55
CA LEU A 83 8.89 1.30 13.73
C LEU A 83 10.26 1.79 14.17
N HIS A 84 10.50 2.02 15.47
CA HIS A 84 11.80 2.42 16.01
C HIS A 84 12.94 1.43 15.68
N ARG A 85 12.63 0.13 15.55
CA ARG A 85 13.61 -0.91 15.24
C ARG A 85 13.98 -0.95 13.75
N VAL A 86 13.06 -0.56 12.87
CA VAL A 86 13.22 -0.71 11.41
C VAL A 86 13.51 0.60 10.67
N ALA A 87 13.25 1.75 11.29
CA ALA A 87 13.36 3.07 10.64
C ALA A 87 14.76 3.37 10.07
N ASP A 88 15.81 2.83 10.69
CA ASP A 88 17.19 3.05 10.27
C ASP A 88 17.77 1.94 9.37
N TRP A 89 16.95 1.04 8.85
CA TRP A 89 17.44 -0.07 8.02
C TRP A 89 17.82 0.32 6.57
N GLY A 90 17.79 1.61 6.23
CA GLY A 90 18.22 2.11 4.93
C GLY A 90 17.19 1.97 3.82
N VAL A 91 15.95 1.63 4.15
CA VAL A 91 14.78 1.60 3.24
C VAL A 91 13.67 2.48 3.77
N PRO A 92 12.80 3.04 2.92
CA PRO A 92 11.63 3.76 3.37
C PRO A 92 10.69 2.85 4.16
N VAL A 93 10.15 3.39 5.25
CA VAL A 93 9.10 2.73 6.02
C VAL A 93 7.79 3.49 5.80
N SER A 94 6.82 2.78 5.26
CA SER A 94 5.43 3.20 5.14
C SER A 94 4.65 2.80 6.38
N VAL A 95 3.74 3.66 6.81
CA VAL A 95 2.77 3.35 7.87
C VAL A 95 1.36 3.37 7.29
N ASP A 96 0.67 2.21 7.39
CA ASP A 96 -0.71 2.05 6.96
C ASP A 96 -1.64 2.56 8.08
N THR A 97 -2.01 3.84 8.00
CA THR A 97 -2.88 4.52 8.95
C THR A 97 -3.55 5.74 8.32
N TYR A 98 -4.73 6.08 8.83
CA TYR A 98 -5.48 7.29 8.48
C TYR A 98 -5.69 8.23 9.68
N LYS A 99 -5.11 7.91 10.85
CA LYS A 99 -5.30 8.67 12.10
C LYS A 99 -4.21 9.72 12.29
N PRO A 100 -4.56 11.03 12.41
CA PRO A 100 -3.56 12.10 12.56
C PRO A 100 -2.63 11.91 13.75
N ILE A 101 -3.15 11.43 14.87
CA ILE A 101 -2.34 11.20 16.07
C ILE A 101 -1.28 10.10 15.83
N VAL A 102 -1.64 9.04 15.10
CA VAL A 102 -0.71 7.96 14.73
C VAL A 102 0.33 8.47 13.72
N MET A 103 -0.09 9.25 12.72
CA MET A 103 0.82 9.87 11.75
C MET A 103 1.85 10.76 12.43
N ARG A 104 1.44 11.59 13.40
CA ARG A 104 2.37 12.47 14.14
C ARG A 104 3.48 11.69 14.84
N GLU A 105 3.11 10.67 15.60
CA GLU A 105 4.06 9.86 16.34
C GLU A 105 4.94 9.02 15.39
N ALA A 106 4.37 8.55 14.28
CA ALA A 106 5.11 7.81 13.26
C ALA A 106 6.14 8.70 12.53
N ILE A 107 5.83 9.98 12.24
CA ILE A 107 6.80 10.94 11.69
C ILE A 107 7.98 11.09 12.65
N ALA A 108 7.72 11.30 13.94
CA ALA A 108 8.74 11.43 14.96
C ALA A 108 9.61 10.17 15.09
N ALA A 109 9.03 8.99 14.84
CA ALA A 109 9.71 7.69 14.86
C ALA A 109 10.41 7.31 13.55
N GLY A 110 10.39 8.18 12.52
CA GLY A 110 11.14 8.00 11.27
C GLY A 110 10.36 7.37 10.11
N ALA A 111 9.03 7.38 10.15
CA ALA A 111 8.22 7.02 8.99
C ALA A 111 8.58 7.90 7.76
N SER A 112 8.54 7.33 6.59
CA SER A 112 8.90 8.00 5.32
C SER A 112 7.73 8.12 4.37
N LEU A 113 6.65 7.36 4.58
CA LEU A 113 5.46 7.30 3.73
C LEU A 113 4.23 6.99 4.59
N PHE A 114 3.08 7.53 4.22
CA PHE A 114 1.79 7.12 4.75
C PHE A 114 0.93 6.47 3.66
N ASN A 115 0.39 5.31 3.97
CA ASN A 115 -0.60 4.62 3.17
C ASN A 115 -1.97 4.90 3.79
N ASP A 116 -2.65 5.95 3.29
CA ASP A 116 -3.92 6.40 3.86
C ASP A 116 -5.11 5.93 3.02
N ILE A 117 -5.83 4.95 3.56
CA ILE A 117 -7.02 4.36 2.92
C ILE A 117 -8.18 5.35 2.75
N THR A 118 -8.16 6.48 3.45
CA THR A 118 -9.17 7.53 3.33
C THR A 118 -8.84 8.58 2.27
N GLY A 119 -7.65 8.49 1.66
CA GLY A 119 -7.19 9.44 0.65
C GLY A 119 -6.83 10.81 1.22
N LEU A 120 -6.31 10.86 2.43
CA LEU A 120 -5.89 12.09 3.12
C LEU A 120 -7.02 13.12 3.24
N ARG A 121 -8.25 12.65 3.55
CA ARG A 121 -9.43 13.52 3.69
C ARG A 121 -9.44 14.34 4.98
N ASP A 122 -8.76 13.85 6.02
CA ASP A 122 -8.66 14.55 7.30
C ASP A 122 -7.67 15.72 7.20
N GLN A 123 -8.08 16.92 7.63
CA GLN A 123 -7.27 18.14 7.51
C GLN A 123 -6.01 18.08 8.40
N ALA A 124 -6.10 17.50 9.59
CA ALA A 124 -4.94 17.36 10.46
C ALA A 124 -3.90 16.40 9.88
N SER A 125 -4.35 15.30 9.22
CA SER A 125 -3.48 14.41 8.45
C SER A 125 -2.81 15.13 7.27
N MET A 126 -3.58 15.94 6.55
CA MET A 126 -3.06 16.76 5.43
C MET A 126 -1.97 17.73 5.91
N ASP A 127 -2.21 18.44 7.02
CA ASP A 127 -1.25 19.38 7.60
C ASP A 127 0.03 18.67 8.06
N LEU A 128 -0.07 17.51 8.69
CA LEU A 128 1.08 16.71 9.12
C LEU A 128 1.94 16.25 7.93
N VAL A 129 1.31 15.77 6.84
CA VAL A 129 2.05 15.35 5.65
C VAL A 129 2.67 16.55 4.96
N ARG A 130 1.97 17.71 4.85
CA ARG A 130 2.52 18.95 4.30
C ARG A 130 3.80 19.38 5.03
N ASP A 131 3.75 19.40 6.37
CA ASP A 131 4.81 19.93 7.23
C ASP A 131 5.97 18.94 7.46
N SER A 132 5.87 17.73 6.88
CA SER A 132 6.91 16.71 6.87
C SER A 132 7.51 16.51 5.48
N ASP A 133 8.54 15.64 5.37
CA ASP A 133 9.09 15.17 4.09
C ASP A 133 8.48 13.83 3.64
N CYS A 134 7.49 13.30 4.35
CA CYS A 134 6.89 12.01 4.06
C CYS A 134 6.14 12.03 2.73
N ALA A 135 6.22 10.94 1.97
CA ALA A 135 5.30 10.68 0.86
C ALA A 135 3.91 10.28 1.39
N VAL A 136 2.92 10.32 0.52
CA VAL A 136 1.58 9.83 0.83
C VAL A 136 1.00 9.05 -0.34
N CYS A 137 0.42 7.90 -0.04
CA CYS A 137 -0.44 7.16 -0.94
C CYS A 137 -1.89 7.54 -0.64
N VAL A 138 -2.53 8.21 -1.58
CA VAL A 138 -3.96 8.54 -1.49
C VAL A 138 -4.77 7.45 -2.19
N MET A 139 -5.66 6.81 -1.43
CA MET A 139 -6.44 5.68 -1.93
C MET A 139 -7.91 6.05 -2.13
N HIS A 140 -8.53 5.45 -3.14
CA HIS A 140 -9.98 5.52 -3.34
C HIS A 140 -10.70 4.42 -2.57
N MET A 141 -11.67 4.83 -1.76
CA MET A 141 -12.63 3.94 -1.10
C MET A 141 -14.04 4.54 -1.20
N GLN A 142 -15.04 3.72 -1.55
CA GLN A 142 -16.45 4.12 -1.45
C GLN A 142 -16.98 3.72 -0.06
N GLY A 143 -17.55 4.67 0.68
CA GLY A 143 -18.04 4.44 2.04
C GLY A 143 -16.95 4.40 3.09
N GLU A 144 -17.21 3.72 4.19
CA GLU A 144 -16.30 3.55 5.34
C GLU A 144 -15.91 2.08 5.49
N PRO A 145 -14.74 1.74 6.09
CA PRO A 145 -14.25 0.35 6.17
C PRO A 145 -15.26 -0.65 6.72
N GLY A 146 -16.07 -0.25 7.72
CA GLY A 146 -17.07 -1.12 8.33
C GLY A 146 -18.26 -1.48 7.43
N GLY A 147 -18.61 -0.62 6.46
CA GLY A 147 -19.79 -0.76 5.61
C GLY A 147 -19.53 -0.78 4.11
N MET A 148 -18.31 -0.55 3.68
CA MET A 148 -17.93 -0.32 2.27
C MET A 148 -18.34 -1.42 1.28
N GLN A 149 -18.51 -2.66 1.74
CA GLN A 149 -18.91 -3.79 0.89
C GLN A 149 -20.44 -4.03 0.84
N GLN A 150 -21.21 -3.19 1.54
CA GLN A 150 -22.67 -3.26 1.49
C GLN A 150 -23.19 -2.56 0.23
N ALA A 151 -23.34 -3.34 -0.86
CA ALA A 151 -23.89 -2.89 -2.13
C ALA A 151 -23.16 -1.67 -2.78
N PRO A 152 -21.84 -1.73 -3.02
CA PRO A 152 -21.13 -0.65 -3.69
C PRO A 152 -21.68 -0.42 -5.10
N ARG A 153 -21.91 0.85 -5.48
CA ARG A 153 -22.52 1.24 -6.74
C ARG A 153 -21.69 2.31 -7.45
N TYR A 154 -21.48 2.11 -8.73
CA TYR A 154 -20.83 3.04 -9.65
C TYR A 154 -21.62 3.07 -10.96
N GLU A 155 -21.73 4.22 -11.59
CA GLU A 155 -22.16 4.33 -12.99
C GLU A 155 -20.99 3.95 -13.90
N ASN A 156 -19.81 4.50 -13.59
CA ASN A 156 -18.56 4.18 -14.26
C ASN A 156 -17.41 4.16 -13.25
N VAL A 157 -17.11 2.98 -12.73
CA VAL A 157 -16.09 2.81 -11.67
C VAL A 157 -14.71 3.36 -12.07
N VAL A 158 -14.33 3.27 -13.34
CA VAL A 158 -13.01 3.74 -13.81
C VAL A 158 -12.96 5.28 -13.79
N ALA A 159 -13.98 5.93 -14.32
CA ALA A 159 -14.06 7.38 -14.34
C ALA A 159 -14.17 7.95 -12.93
N GLU A 160 -15.08 7.42 -12.12
CA GLU A 160 -15.31 7.90 -10.76
C GLU A 160 -14.08 7.74 -9.86
N VAL A 161 -13.37 6.61 -9.96
CA VAL A 161 -12.12 6.39 -9.21
C VAL A 161 -11.03 7.32 -9.68
N ARG A 162 -10.86 7.49 -11.01
CA ARG A 162 -9.88 8.42 -11.57
C ARG A 162 -10.14 9.85 -11.09
N ASP A 163 -11.38 10.31 -11.22
CA ASP A 163 -11.75 11.70 -10.91
C ASP A 163 -11.58 11.96 -9.40
N TYR A 164 -11.99 11.03 -8.54
CA TYR A 164 -11.72 11.11 -7.11
C TYR A 164 -10.22 11.24 -6.80
N LEU A 165 -9.38 10.39 -7.42
CA LEU A 165 -7.93 10.42 -7.17
C LEU A 165 -7.32 11.75 -7.64
N LEU A 166 -7.77 12.31 -8.76
CA LEU A 166 -7.32 13.62 -9.24
C LEU A 166 -7.77 14.75 -8.31
N ASP A 167 -9.00 14.72 -7.80
CA ASP A 167 -9.48 15.68 -6.80
C ASP A 167 -8.61 15.63 -5.52
N ARG A 168 -8.20 14.41 -5.10
CA ARG A 168 -7.30 14.26 -3.94
C ARG A 168 -5.90 14.77 -4.22
N VAL A 169 -5.38 14.55 -5.43
CA VAL A 169 -4.11 15.15 -5.89
C VAL A 169 -4.18 16.66 -5.81
N ASP A 170 -5.22 17.27 -6.38
CA ASP A 170 -5.38 18.71 -6.40
C ASP A 170 -5.43 19.29 -4.97
N ALA A 171 -6.13 18.61 -4.06
CA ALA A 171 -6.16 19.00 -2.65
C ALA A 171 -4.75 18.91 -2.00
N CYS A 172 -3.96 17.87 -2.29
CA CYS A 172 -2.60 17.75 -1.80
C CYS A 172 -1.69 18.88 -2.32
N LEU A 173 -1.77 19.17 -3.62
CA LEU A 173 -0.98 20.24 -4.24
C LEU A 173 -1.37 21.62 -3.70
N GLN A 174 -2.66 21.90 -3.54
CA GLN A 174 -3.17 23.14 -2.96
C GLN A 174 -2.74 23.32 -1.50
N ALA A 175 -2.65 22.22 -0.75
CA ALA A 175 -2.11 22.23 0.61
C ALA A 175 -0.59 22.47 0.65
N GLY A 176 0.13 22.36 -0.48
CA GLY A 176 1.58 22.54 -0.57
C GLY A 176 2.39 21.25 -0.52
N ILE A 177 1.76 20.08 -0.63
CA ILE A 177 2.47 18.81 -0.75
C ILE A 177 3.06 18.70 -2.16
N ALA A 178 4.37 18.47 -2.27
CA ALA A 178 5.04 18.38 -3.57
C ALA A 178 4.55 17.17 -4.38
N ARG A 179 4.43 17.35 -5.70
CA ARG A 179 3.96 16.35 -6.65
C ARG A 179 4.70 15.01 -6.54
N GLU A 180 6.00 15.07 -6.34
CA GLU A 180 6.92 13.94 -6.26
C GLU A 180 6.70 13.10 -4.98
N ARG A 181 5.86 13.56 -4.06
CA ARG A 181 5.53 12.88 -2.80
C ARG A 181 4.19 12.14 -2.84
N VAL A 182 3.42 12.28 -3.94
CA VAL A 182 2.05 11.73 -4.04
C VAL A 182 2.04 10.45 -4.86
N ILE A 183 1.41 9.41 -4.30
CA ILE A 183 1.16 8.10 -4.90
C ILE A 183 -0.36 7.90 -4.97
N LEU A 184 -0.85 7.23 -6.01
CA LEU A 184 -2.27 6.92 -6.18
C LEU A 184 -2.53 5.43 -6.01
N ASP A 185 -3.58 5.06 -5.26
CA ASP A 185 -4.08 3.68 -5.19
C ASP A 185 -5.57 3.64 -5.61
N PRO A 186 -5.94 2.89 -6.65
CA PRO A 186 -7.34 2.70 -7.05
C PRO A 186 -8.19 2.00 -5.98
N GLY A 187 -7.61 1.44 -4.94
CA GLY A 187 -8.29 0.84 -3.80
C GLY A 187 -9.03 -0.45 -4.17
N PHE A 188 -8.33 -1.43 -4.72
CA PHE A 188 -8.88 -2.75 -5.01
C PHE A 188 -9.46 -3.39 -3.75
N GLY A 189 -10.72 -3.86 -3.81
CA GLY A 189 -11.41 -4.50 -2.68
C GLY A 189 -12.01 -3.52 -1.65
N PHE A 190 -11.88 -2.20 -1.83
CA PHE A 190 -12.46 -1.19 -0.96
C PHE A 190 -13.71 -0.57 -1.59
N GLY A 191 -14.89 -1.00 -1.14
CA GLY A 191 -16.17 -0.55 -1.70
C GLY A 191 -16.34 -0.91 -3.19
N LYS A 192 -15.99 -2.14 -3.58
CA LYS A 192 -16.01 -2.58 -5.00
C LYS A 192 -16.41 -4.05 -5.12
N THR A 193 -17.29 -4.34 -6.08
CA THR A 193 -17.62 -5.73 -6.48
C THR A 193 -16.44 -6.36 -7.24
N LEU A 194 -16.55 -7.67 -7.55
CA LEU A 194 -15.56 -8.32 -8.41
C LEU A 194 -15.47 -7.63 -9.78
N ASP A 195 -16.61 -7.34 -10.41
CA ASP A 195 -16.66 -6.70 -11.73
C ASP A 195 -16.04 -5.30 -11.72
N HIS A 196 -16.29 -4.51 -10.65
CA HIS A 196 -15.64 -3.21 -10.46
C HIS A 196 -14.12 -3.34 -10.35
N ASN A 197 -13.63 -4.31 -9.58
CA ASN A 197 -12.19 -4.57 -9.46
C ASN A 197 -11.58 -5.00 -10.81
N LEU A 198 -12.24 -5.87 -11.56
CA LEU A 198 -11.76 -6.30 -12.87
C LEU A 198 -11.77 -5.16 -13.89
N ALA A 199 -12.78 -4.29 -13.88
CA ALA A 199 -12.83 -3.10 -14.73
C ALA A 199 -11.66 -2.16 -14.45
N LEU A 200 -11.41 -1.84 -13.17
CA LEU A 200 -10.26 -1.04 -12.75
C LEU A 200 -8.92 -1.69 -13.13
N PHE A 201 -8.80 -3.00 -12.95
CA PHE A 201 -7.57 -3.71 -13.29
C PHE A 201 -7.26 -3.66 -14.78
N ARG A 202 -8.30 -3.78 -15.64
CA ARG A 202 -8.16 -3.61 -17.10
C ARG A 202 -7.70 -2.21 -17.46
N ALA A 203 -8.16 -1.19 -16.73
CA ALA A 203 -7.91 0.23 -16.96
C ALA A 203 -6.62 0.77 -16.30
N LEU A 204 -5.79 -0.06 -15.67
CA LEU A 204 -4.59 0.39 -14.94
C LEU A 204 -3.66 1.24 -15.80
N THR A 205 -3.48 0.90 -17.09
CA THR A 205 -2.64 1.69 -17.99
C THR A 205 -3.18 3.12 -18.14
N ALA A 206 -4.49 3.27 -18.40
CA ALA A 206 -5.12 4.58 -18.49
C ALA A 206 -5.10 5.36 -17.16
N LEU A 207 -5.22 4.66 -16.02
CA LEU A 207 -5.06 5.29 -14.70
C LEU A 207 -3.61 5.74 -14.46
N GLY A 208 -2.61 5.06 -15.01
CA GLY A 208 -1.20 5.47 -14.92
C GLY A 208 -0.87 6.69 -15.79
N GLU A 209 -1.62 6.95 -16.86
CA GLU A 209 -1.42 8.11 -17.75
C GLU A 209 -1.73 9.46 -17.10
N VAL A 210 -2.38 9.49 -15.93
CA VAL A 210 -2.59 10.74 -15.16
C VAL A 210 -1.28 11.33 -14.63
N GLY A 211 -0.17 10.60 -14.76
CA GLY A 211 1.17 11.12 -14.49
C GLY A 211 1.61 11.07 -13.03
N TYR A 212 0.98 10.23 -12.21
CA TYR A 212 1.38 9.89 -10.84
C TYR A 212 1.70 8.41 -10.73
N PRO A 213 2.63 8.00 -9.84
CA PRO A 213 2.89 6.58 -9.63
C PRO A 213 1.66 5.88 -9.06
N LEU A 214 1.28 4.73 -9.66
CA LEU A 214 0.22 3.88 -9.14
C LEU A 214 0.80 2.84 -8.18
N LEU A 215 0.19 2.75 -7.00
CA LEU A 215 0.32 1.62 -6.09
C LEU A 215 -0.83 0.65 -6.35
N VAL A 216 -0.51 -0.63 -6.44
CA VAL A 216 -1.49 -1.70 -6.61
C VAL A 216 -1.32 -2.75 -5.50
N GLY A 217 -2.34 -2.89 -4.66
CA GLY A 217 -2.40 -3.88 -3.60
C GLY A 217 -3.52 -4.89 -3.83
N VAL A 218 -3.23 -6.01 -4.51
CA VAL A 218 -4.20 -7.10 -4.79
C VAL A 218 -3.82 -8.42 -4.12
N SER A 219 -2.66 -8.48 -3.47
CA SER A 219 -2.11 -9.70 -2.86
C SER A 219 -3.08 -10.32 -1.86
N ARG A 220 -3.41 -11.58 -2.06
CA ARG A 220 -4.31 -12.43 -1.27
C ARG A 220 -5.75 -11.90 -1.11
N LYS A 221 -6.14 -10.84 -1.86
CA LYS A 221 -7.48 -10.24 -1.76
C LYS A 221 -8.59 -11.18 -2.23
N THR A 222 -9.81 -10.92 -1.75
CA THR A 222 -11.02 -11.72 -2.01
C THR A 222 -11.30 -11.90 -3.50
N MET A 223 -11.01 -10.87 -4.32
CA MET A 223 -11.18 -10.95 -5.77
C MET A 223 -10.41 -12.12 -6.39
N LEU A 224 -9.17 -12.40 -5.92
CA LEU A 224 -8.37 -13.51 -6.41
C LEU A 224 -8.95 -14.86 -5.97
N GLY A 225 -9.50 -14.92 -4.76
CA GLY A 225 -10.24 -16.09 -4.30
C GLY A 225 -11.51 -16.36 -5.11
N ALA A 226 -12.26 -15.33 -5.46
CA ALA A 226 -13.46 -15.43 -6.30
C ALA A 226 -13.15 -15.95 -7.72
N ILE A 227 -12.00 -15.53 -8.28
CA ILE A 227 -11.56 -15.99 -9.61
C ILE A 227 -11.06 -17.44 -9.59
N THR A 228 -10.32 -17.84 -8.56
CA THR A 228 -9.57 -19.11 -8.52
C THR A 228 -10.26 -20.22 -7.71
N GLY A 229 -11.29 -19.87 -6.92
CA GLY A 229 -11.90 -20.77 -5.95
C GLY A 229 -11.02 -21.09 -4.73
N ARG A 230 -9.87 -20.37 -4.55
CA ARG A 230 -8.90 -20.68 -3.50
C ARG A 230 -9.17 -19.91 -2.20
N ALA A 231 -8.99 -20.59 -1.07
CA ALA A 231 -8.88 -19.95 0.24
C ALA A 231 -7.65 -19.01 0.31
N VAL A 232 -7.60 -18.14 1.31
CA VAL A 232 -6.58 -17.08 1.42
C VAL A 232 -5.15 -17.63 1.36
N ASP A 233 -4.89 -18.77 2.00
CA ASP A 233 -3.56 -19.40 2.06
C ASP A 233 -3.14 -20.01 0.71
N GLY A 234 -4.11 -20.35 -0.15
CA GLY A 234 -3.86 -20.90 -1.49
C GLY A 234 -3.72 -19.84 -2.59
N ARG A 235 -3.69 -18.54 -2.27
CA ARG A 235 -3.71 -17.45 -3.28
C ARG A 235 -2.33 -16.95 -3.71
N LEU A 236 -1.23 -17.62 -3.35
CA LEU A 236 0.12 -17.21 -3.70
C LEU A 236 0.28 -17.01 -5.21
N SER A 237 0.05 -18.06 -6.01
CA SER A 237 0.22 -18.01 -7.47
C SER A 237 -0.66 -16.93 -8.13
N ALA A 238 -1.92 -16.80 -7.68
CA ALA A 238 -2.82 -15.76 -8.17
C ALA A 238 -2.35 -14.35 -7.79
N SER A 239 -1.78 -14.17 -6.59
CA SER A 239 -1.22 -12.90 -6.11
C SER A 239 -0.03 -12.48 -6.96
N VAL A 240 0.89 -13.41 -7.22
CA VAL A 240 2.09 -13.17 -8.05
C VAL A 240 1.70 -12.84 -9.49
N ALA A 241 0.80 -13.62 -10.09
CA ALA A 241 0.30 -13.36 -11.45
C ALA A 241 -0.36 -11.97 -11.56
N ALA A 242 -1.22 -11.62 -10.60
CA ALA A 242 -1.88 -10.31 -10.58
C ALA A 242 -0.88 -9.16 -10.37
N ALA A 243 0.14 -9.33 -9.52
CA ALA A 243 1.18 -8.32 -9.32
C ALA A 243 2.00 -8.11 -10.61
N MET A 244 2.40 -9.19 -11.29
CA MET A 244 3.11 -9.11 -12.57
C MET A 244 2.27 -8.41 -13.65
N LEU A 245 0.99 -8.79 -13.79
CA LEU A 245 0.08 -8.14 -14.73
C LEU A 245 -0.15 -6.66 -14.41
N ALA A 246 -0.20 -6.29 -13.13
CA ALA A 246 -0.28 -4.88 -12.72
C ALA A 246 0.97 -4.10 -13.11
N ALA A 247 2.18 -4.69 -12.93
CA ALA A 247 3.43 -4.11 -13.37
C ALA A 247 3.47 -3.87 -14.88
N GLN A 248 3.07 -4.87 -15.70
CA GLN A 248 2.96 -4.74 -17.16
C GLN A 248 2.00 -3.64 -17.59
N LYS A 249 0.96 -3.37 -16.79
CA LYS A 249 -0.01 -2.27 -17.01
C LYS A 249 0.46 -0.93 -16.45
N GLY A 250 1.70 -0.82 -15.97
CA GLY A 250 2.31 0.44 -15.55
C GLY A 250 2.25 0.75 -14.07
N ALA A 251 1.78 -0.17 -13.21
CA ALA A 251 1.90 -0.01 -11.76
C ALA A 251 3.36 0.16 -11.35
N LYS A 252 3.64 1.17 -10.53
CA LYS A 252 4.99 1.53 -10.09
C LYS A 252 5.33 1.01 -8.71
N ILE A 253 4.33 0.70 -7.90
CA ILE A 253 4.50 0.12 -6.56
C ILE A 253 3.53 -1.04 -6.41
N LEU A 254 4.06 -2.21 -6.03
CA LEU A 254 3.28 -3.42 -5.80
C LEU A 254 3.30 -3.77 -4.31
N ARG A 255 2.15 -3.61 -3.65
CA ARG A 255 1.99 -3.93 -2.22
C ARG A 255 1.64 -5.40 -2.05
N VAL A 256 2.56 -6.19 -1.49
CA VAL A 256 2.50 -7.65 -1.52
C VAL A 256 2.87 -8.29 -0.18
N HIS A 257 2.31 -9.48 0.09
CA HIS A 257 2.71 -10.33 1.22
C HIS A 257 3.94 -11.18 0.88
N ASP A 258 4.05 -11.62 -0.37
CA ASP A 258 5.00 -12.64 -0.84
C ASP A 258 6.07 -11.99 -1.73
N VAL A 259 6.98 -11.22 -1.11
CA VAL A 259 7.99 -10.40 -1.80
C VAL A 259 8.90 -11.26 -2.68
N ALA A 260 9.49 -12.35 -2.14
CA ALA A 260 10.41 -13.20 -2.89
C ALA A 260 9.80 -13.73 -4.20
N ALA A 261 8.62 -14.34 -4.11
CA ALA A 261 7.95 -14.92 -5.27
C ALA A 261 7.52 -13.84 -6.29
N THR A 262 7.11 -12.66 -5.81
CA THR A 262 6.77 -11.54 -6.71
C THR A 262 8.02 -10.99 -7.39
N ARG A 263 9.13 -10.85 -6.66
CA ARG A 263 10.40 -10.40 -7.21
C ARG A 263 10.90 -11.32 -8.32
N ASP A 264 10.83 -12.64 -8.11
CA ASP A 264 11.23 -13.62 -9.13
C ASP A 264 10.38 -13.47 -10.40
N ALA A 265 9.06 -13.32 -10.26
CA ALA A 265 8.17 -13.09 -11.39
C ALA A 265 8.51 -11.79 -12.15
N LEU A 266 8.83 -10.70 -11.45
CA LEU A 266 9.23 -9.43 -12.07
C LEU A 266 10.59 -9.55 -12.77
N LYS A 267 11.54 -10.30 -12.24
CA LYS A 267 12.83 -10.58 -12.91
C LYS A 267 12.60 -11.35 -14.21
N VAL A 268 11.75 -12.38 -14.20
CA VAL A 268 11.38 -13.14 -15.40
C VAL A 268 10.72 -12.23 -16.45
N MET A 269 9.76 -11.40 -16.02
CA MET A 269 9.10 -10.43 -16.90
C MET A 269 10.13 -9.48 -17.55
N ALA A 270 11.01 -8.88 -16.76
CA ALA A 270 12.04 -7.94 -17.26
C ALA A 270 13.00 -8.61 -18.23
N ALA A 271 13.45 -9.84 -17.94
CA ALA A 271 14.33 -10.60 -18.84
C ALA A 271 13.67 -10.90 -20.20
N ILE A 272 12.38 -11.21 -20.20
CA ILE A 272 11.63 -11.48 -21.44
C ILE A 272 11.39 -10.19 -22.23
N GLU A 273 11.02 -9.09 -21.58
CA GLU A 273 10.67 -7.82 -22.24
C GLU A 273 11.92 -7.05 -22.72
N GLN A 274 13.00 -7.08 -21.97
CA GLN A 274 14.20 -6.25 -22.22
C GLN A 274 15.36 -7.04 -22.83
N GLY A 275 15.29 -8.36 -22.86
CA GLY A 275 16.36 -9.22 -23.40
C GLY A 275 17.66 -9.18 -22.58
N ALA A 276 17.61 -8.71 -21.34
CA ALA A 276 18.77 -8.61 -20.44
C ALA A 276 18.44 -9.24 -19.07
N PHE A 277 19.37 -10.06 -18.56
CA PHE A 277 19.37 -10.42 -17.14
C PHE A 277 19.90 -9.22 -16.35
N CYS A 278 19.04 -8.53 -15.58
CA CYS A 278 19.52 -7.63 -14.54
C CYS A 278 19.96 -8.48 -13.34
N GLU A 279 21.26 -8.54 -13.08
CA GLU A 279 21.85 -9.10 -11.85
C GLU A 279 21.43 -8.31 -10.60
#